data_2392a4c9f338ce03b91590f56ae8a86c
#
_entry.id   2392a4c9f338ce03b91590f56ae8a86c
#
_cell.length_a   1.000
_cell.length_b   1.000
_cell.length_c   1.000
_cell.angle_alpha   90.00
_cell.angle_beta   90.00
_cell.angle_gamma   90.00
#
_symmetry.space_group_name_H-M   'P 1'
#
loop_
_entity.id
_entity.type
_entity.pdbx_description
1 polymer ?
#
loop_
_entity_poly.entity_id
_entity_poly.type
_entity_poly.pdbx_seq_one_letter_code
_entity_poly.pdbx_strand_id
1 'polypeptide(L)'
;MSSATTLAVALNGLAGSIIEVEAHCANGLPAFVLVGLADTAIKEARERVRAAINAVGISWAERRVTVNLSPADIPKTGTGFDLALAVALLSAGGHINPALTRGVVHIGELSLDGFLRPVRGVLPAVNAAVSAGYNTVIVPAQCADEARLVPTAQVIGASNLAQVLRYYGNHQVALPRGRKVNQTSPAPSAQSQASQASELDLSQVVGQSEARYALEVAAAGGHHLLMIGPPGAGKTMLAQRLPGILPDLNDADAVTVTSVHSLAGTLEAKKGLLRRPPLRSPHHSATRAAIVGGGSGLARPGDISLAHCGVLLLDEAPEFAPSVLDCLRQPLESGTITIDRARGRATYPAKFQLVLAANPCPCGKASAKGDKCTCSSLRRRNYLQRLSGPLLDRIDIQIEVMALSSSALRGLGQGESSSQVAARVAQARAHARRRLADTPWSLNSQVPGHWLRGPQADLNPQVLGLLELAMRAGLSLRAIDRVLRVAWSIADLQGHERLTKTDVASAISLRSKGICDG
;
A
#
# COMPACT_ATOMS: atom_id res chain seq x y z
N MET A 1 44.43 14.01 -14.86
CA MET A 1 43.46 12.97 -14.42
C MET A 1 42.52 13.63 -13.43
N SER A 2 41.25 13.68 -13.73
CA SER A 2 40.25 14.28 -12.82
C SER A 2 39.19 13.23 -12.48
N SER A 3 38.92 13.09 -11.20
CA SER A 3 37.82 12.25 -10.69
C SER A 3 36.83 13.12 -9.96
N ALA A 4 35.56 12.74 -9.98
CA ALA A 4 34.50 13.39 -9.26
C ALA A 4 33.46 12.35 -8.79
N THR A 5 32.89 12.60 -7.63
CA THR A 5 31.91 11.73 -7.01
C THR A 5 30.62 12.50 -6.77
N THR A 6 29.50 11.86 -7.03
CA THR A 6 28.16 12.33 -6.66
C THR A 6 27.33 11.16 -6.12
N LEU A 7 26.14 11.44 -5.65
CA LEU A 7 25.29 10.44 -5.00
C LEU A 7 23.98 10.24 -5.76
N ALA A 8 23.54 8.98 -5.77
CA ALA A 8 22.22 8.54 -6.24
C ALA A 8 21.59 7.59 -5.22
N VAL A 9 20.36 7.15 -5.46
CA VAL A 9 19.67 6.15 -4.62
C VAL A 9 19.21 4.98 -5.49
N ALA A 10 19.55 3.77 -5.05
CA ALA A 10 18.97 2.54 -5.59
C ALA A 10 17.81 2.09 -4.68
N LEU A 11 16.65 1.79 -5.25
CA LEU A 11 15.50 1.27 -4.52
C LEU A 11 15.36 -0.24 -4.72
N ASN A 12 15.12 -0.95 -3.61
CA ASN A 12 14.70 -2.33 -3.61
C ASN A 12 13.41 -2.46 -2.75
N GLY A 13 12.26 -2.49 -3.41
CA GLY A 13 11.00 -2.26 -2.74
C GLY A 13 10.94 -0.84 -2.19
N LEU A 14 10.67 -0.66 -0.89
CA LEU A 14 10.72 0.64 -0.21
C LEU A 14 12.10 0.98 0.35
N ALA A 15 12.98 0.00 0.46
CA ALA A 15 14.32 0.22 0.99
C ALA A 15 15.19 0.92 -0.06
N GLY A 16 15.76 2.06 0.31
CA GLY A 16 16.72 2.78 -0.51
C GLY A 16 18.14 2.61 0.02
N SER A 17 19.09 2.50 -0.90
CA SER A 17 20.53 2.46 -0.60
C SER A 17 21.23 3.58 -1.34
N ILE A 18 22.13 4.29 -0.66
CA ILE A 18 22.96 5.31 -1.28
C ILE A 18 23.94 4.64 -2.23
N ILE A 19 24.05 5.19 -3.44
CA ILE A 19 24.99 4.76 -4.46
C ILE A 19 25.93 5.92 -4.76
N GLU A 20 27.20 5.68 -4.56
CA GLU A 20 28.24 6.59 -5.02
C GLU A 20 28.46 6.40 -6.52
N VAL A 21 28.39 7.50 -7.25
CA VAL A 21 28.63 7.57 -8.69
C VAL A 21 29.96 8.29 -8.90
N GLU A 22 31.01 7.54 -9.10
CA GLU A 22 32.35 8.05 -9.33
C GLU A 22 32.66 8.07 -10.82
N ALA A 23 33.00 9.22 -11.37
CA ALA A 23 33.42 9.36 -12.75
C ALA A 23 34.91 9.71 -12.81
N HIS A 24 35.66 9.03 -13.69
CA HIS A 24 37.05 9.26 -13.95
C HIS A 24 37.27 9.54 -15.44
N CYS A 25 37.88 10.67 -15.75
CA CYS A 25 38.24 11.05 -17.10
C CYS A 25 39.77 10.93 -17.31
N ALA A 26 40.19 10.10 -18.25
CA ALA A 26 41.60 9.88 -18.62
C ALA A 26 41.83 10.20 -20.08
N ASN A 27 43.10 10.57 -20.43
CA ASN A 27 43.52 10.68 -21.81
C ASN A 27 43.61 9.28 -22.44
N GLY A 28 43.20 9.13 -23.68
CA GLY A 28 43.21 7.86 -24.40
C GLY A 28 42.15 7.81 -25.50
N LEU A 29 42.03 6.65 -26.14
CA LEU A 29 40.97 6.42 -27.13
C LEU A 29 39.61 6.59 -26.50
N PRO A 30 38.65 7.24 -27.18
CA PRO A 30 37.30 7.45 -26.67
C PRO A 30 36.63 6.12 -26.27
N ALA A 31 36.36 5.98 -25.00
CA ALA A 31 35.66 4.80 -24.46
C ALA A 31 34.80 5.22 -23.28
N PHE A 32 33.66 4.57 -23.14
CA PHE A 32 32.80 4.71 -21.94
C PHE A 32 32.65 3.32 -21.27
N VAL A 33 33.15 3.21 -20.07
CA VAL A 33 33.11 1.98 -19.30
C VAL A 33 32.27 2.24 -18.05
N LEU A 34 31.25 1.43 -17.83
CA LEU A 34 30.41 1.45 -16.63
C LEU A 34 30.68 0.20 -15.81
N VAL A 35 31.07 0.37 -14.55
CA VAL A 35 31.39 -0.69 -13.58
C VAL A 35 30.34 -0.68 -12.46
N GLY A 36 29.97 -1.85 -11.93
CA GLY A 36 28.94 -2.07 -10.94
C GLY A 36 27.76 -2.88 -11.53
N LEU A 37 26.90 -3.43 -10.67
CA LEU A 37 25.74 -4.22 -11.08
C LEU A 37 24.63 -3.33 -11.69
N ALA A 38 24.90 -2.75 -12.85
CA ALA A 38 23.97 -1.91 -13.60
C ALA A 38 23.07 -2.76 -14.51
N ASP A 39 21.77 -2.46 -14.53
CA ASP A 39 20.81 -3.07 -15.44
C ASP A 39 20.95 -2.50 -16.89
N THR A 40 20.11 -3.02 -17.79
CA THR A 40 20.09 -2.56 -19.18
C THR A 40 19.73 -1.08 -19.29
N ALA A 41 18.81 -0.58 -18.46
CA ALA A 41 18.37 0.81 -18.49
C ALA A 41 19.49 1.78 -18.12
N ILE A 42 20.35 1.42 -17.16
CA ILE A 42 21.53 2.21 -16.79
C ILE A 42 22.63 2.08 -17.85
N LYS A 43 22.78 0.93 -18.48
CA LYS A 43 23.71 0.78 -19.63
C LYS A 43 23.31 1.68 -20.81
N GLU A 44 22.02 1.84 -21.06
CA GLU A 44 21.47 2.75 -22.07
C GLU A 44 21.55 4.23 -21.65
N ALA A 45 21.72 4.54 -20.37
CA ALA A 45 21.87 5.90 -19.86
C ALA A 45 23.02 6.65 -20.52
N ARG A 46 24.08 5.94 -20.97
CA ARG A 46 25.20 6.53 -21.71
C ARG A 46 24.73 7.44 -22.84
N GLU A 47 23.86 6.94 -23.70
CA GLU A 47 23.41 7.69 -24.89
C GLU A 47 22.49 8.85 -24.49
N ARG A 48 21.62 8.65 -23.46
CA ARG A 48 20.78 9.73 -22.94
C ARG A 48 21.61 10.85 -22.30
N VAL A 49 22.56 10.50 -21.46
CA VAL A 49 23.45 11.45 -20.78
C VAL A 49 24.33 12.21 -21.78
N ARG A 50 24.89 11.50 -22.75
CA ARG A 50 25.70 12.11 -23.83
C ARG A 50 24.90 13.14 -24.63
N ALA A 51 23.69 12.76 -25.06
CA ALA A 51 22.82 13.65 -25.80
C ALA A 51 22.41 14.87 -24.98
N ALA A 52 22.05 14.66 -23.69
CA ALA A 52 21.66 15.73 -22.78
C ALA A 52 22.79 16.72 -22.48
N ILE A 53 24.06 16.25 -22.35
CA ILE A 53 25.24 17.09 -22.17
C ILE A 53 25.49 17.94 -23.44
N ASN A 54 25.38 17.35 -24.63
CA ASN A 54 25.51 18.08 -25.89
C ASN A 54 24.38 19.11 -26.06
N ALA A 55 23.16 18.80 -25.65
CA ALA A 55 22.00 19.70 -25.74
C ALA A 55 22.14 20.98 -24.91
N VAL A 56 22.92 20.95 -23.82
CA VAL A 56 23.25 22.17 -23.04
C VAL A 56 24.49 22.92 -23.53
N GLY A 57 25.00 22.55 -24.71
CA GLY A 57 26.12 23.23 -25.36
C GLY A 57 27.50 22.81 -24.85
N ILE A 58 27.61 21.75 -24.09
CA ILE A 58 28.88 21.18 -23.63
C ILE A 58 29.24 20.02 -24.55
N SER A 59 30.39 20.14 -25.24
CA SER A 59 30.88 19.07 -26.09
C SER A 59 31.28 17.85 -25.26
N TRP A 60 30.76 16.68 -25.61
CA TRP A 60 31.20 15.43 -25.00
C TRP A 60 32.68 15.21 -25.32
N ALA A 61 33.50 15.18 -24.27
CA ALA A 61 34.94 14.99 -24.47
C ALA A 61 35.23 13.61 -25.10
N GLU A 62 35.97 13.59 -26.20
CA GLU A 62 36.52 12.37 -26.82
C GLU A 62 37.67 11.81 -25.96
N ARG A 63 37.35 11.40 -24.76
CA ARG A 63 38.27 10.86 -23.75
C ARG A 63 37.79 9.49 -23.27
N ARG A 64 38.69 8.76 -22.65
CA ARG A 64 38.31 7.53 -21.94
C ARG A 64 37.64 7.91 -20.65
N VAL A 65 36.35 7.52 -20.49
CA VAL A 65 35.55 7.75 -19.31
C VAL A 65 35.22 6.41 -18.64
N THR A 66 35.51 6.31 -17.36
CA THR A 66 35.11 5.18 -16.52
C THR A 66 34.19 5.69 -15.44
N VAL A 67 33.01 5.08 -15.31
CA VAL A 67 32.07 5.37 -14.22
C VAL A 67 31.92 4.13 -13.35
N ASN A 68 32.14 4.30 -12.07
CA ASN A 68 31.97 3.26 -11.06
C ASN A 68 30.73 3.55 -10.21
N LEU A 69 29.87 2.54 -10.02
CA LEU A 69 28.69 2.61 -9.17
C LEU A 69 28.92 1.74 -7.91
N SER A 70 29.23 2.37 -6.79
CA SER A 70 29.56 1.72 -5.53
C SER A 70 28.39 1.81 -4.51
N PRO A 71 28.15 0.77 -3.71
CA PRO A 71 28.81 -0.53 -3.65
C PRO A 71 28.39 -1.48 -4.79
N ALA A 72 29.26 -2.42 -5.18
CA ALA A 72 29.06 -3.26 -6.36
C ALA A 72 28.01 -4.38 -6.16
N ASP A 73 27.75 -4.79 -4.94
CA ASP A 73 26.84 -5.87 -4.56
C ASP A 73 25.34 -5.49 -4.62
N ILE A 74 25.04 -4.18 -4.61
CA ILE A 74 23.67 -3.68 -4.70
C ILE A 74 23.26 -3.60 -6.17
N PRO A 75 22.13 -4.23 -6.59
CA PRO A 75 21.58 -4.07 -7.93
C PRO A 75 21.12 -2.64 -8.18
N LYS A 76 21.61 -2.00 -9.25
CA LYS A 76 21.17 -0.69 -9.69
C LYS A 76 20.22 -0.86 -10.85
N THR A 77 19.01 -0.34 -10.70
CA THR A 77 17.93 -0.54 -11.67
C THR A 77 17.20 0.76 -11.97
N GLY A 78 16.78 0.91 -13.21
CA GLY A 78 15.96 2.03 -13.67
C GLY A 78 16.73 3.24 -14.15
N THR A 79 15.99 4.25 -14.63
CA THR A 79 16.51 5.45 -15.30
C THR A 79 16.81 6.61 -14.35
N GLY A 80 16.53 6.47 -13.07
CA GLY A 80 16.71 7.54 -12.06
C GLY A 80 18.16 7.96 -11.81
N PHE A 81 19.13 7.22 -12.34
CA PHE A 81 20.57 7.48 -12.22
C PHE A 81 21.11 8.46 -13.25
N ASP A 82 20.37 8.78 -14.32
CA ASP A 82 20.87 9.58 -15.45
C ASP A 82 21.40 10.94 -14.99
N LEU A 83 20.71 11.61 -14.08
CA LEU A 83 21.13 12.90 -13.55
C LEU A 83 22.45 12.79 -12.76
N ALA A 84 22.57 11.80 -11.88
CA ALA A 84 23.78 11.57 -11.10
C ALA A 84 24.98 11.27 -12.03
N LEU A 85 24.78 10.43 -13.04
CA LEU A 85 25.79 10.13 -14.06
C LEU A 85 26.24 11.41 -14.79
N ALA A 86 25.28 12.23 -15.23
CA ALA A 86 25.59 13.49 -15.93
C ALA A 86 26.39 14.45 -15.04
N VAL A 87 25.98 14.63 -13.78
CA VAL A 87 26.67 15.52 -12.83
C VAL A 87 28.07 15.01 -12.50
N ALA A 88 28.26 13.70 -12.28
CA ALA A 88 29.59 13.12 -12.04
C ALA A 88 30.53 13.36 -13.23
N LEU A 89 30.04 13.13 -14.45
CA LEU A 89 30.80 13.32 -15.69
C LEU A 89 31.17 14.79 -15.94
N LEU A 90 30.21 15.70 -15.75
CA LEU A 90 30.42 17.13 -15.88
C LEU A 90 31.38 17.67 -14.83
N SER A 91 31.33 17.14 -13.63
CA SER A 91 32.27 17.48 -12.57
C SER A 91 33.67 16.95 -12.84
N ALA A 92 33.82 15.69 -13.28
CA ALA A 92 35.10 15.14 -13.71
C ALA A 92 35.66 15.86 -14.97
N GLY A 93 34.78 16.40 -15.82
CA GLY A 93 35.14 17.21 -16.99
C GLY A 93 35.52 18.65 -16.68
N GLY A 94 35.42 19.09 -15.41
CA GLY A 94 35.76 20.46 -14.99
C GLY A 94 34.66 21.51 -15.24
N HIS A 95 33.45 21.09 -15.59
CA HIS A 95 32.28 21.97 -15.80
C HIS A 95 31.53 22.29 -14.52
N ILE A 96 31.74 21.50 -13.48
CA ILE A 96 31.21 21.68 -12.10
C ILE A 96 32.37 21.50 -11.13
N ASN A 97 32.43 22.33 -10.10
CA ASN A 97 33.40 22.14 -9.01
C ASN A 97 33.07 20.85 -8.22
N PRO A 98 33.96 19.84 -8.16
CA PRO A 98 33.69 18.58 -7.46
C PRO A 98 33.37 18.74 -5.97
N ALA A 99 33.83 19.81 -5.32
CA ALA A 99 33.53 20.08 -3.92
C ALA A 99 32.04 20.38 -3.68
N LEU A 100 31.34 20.94 -4.68
CA LEU A 100 29.93 21.32 -4.56
C LEU A 100 28.97 20.12 -4.74
N THR A 101 29.44 19.03 -5.36
CA THR A 101 28.59 17.82 -5.57
C THR A 101 28.64 16.85 -4.39
N ARG A 102 29.60 17.05 -3.48
CA ARG A 102 29.73 16.19 -2.31
C ARG A 102 28.53 16.34 -1.38
N GLY A 103 27.93 15.21 -1.00
CA GLY A 103 26.77 15.17 -0.10
C GLY A 103 25.44 15.59 -0.74
N VAL A 104 25.40 15.85 -2.05
CA VAL A 104 24.16 16.12 -2.78
C VAL A 104 23.71 14.86 -3.53
N VAL A 105 22.46 14.48 -3.33
CA VAL A 105 21.85 13.32 -4.00
C VAL A 105 21.12 13.78 -5.25
N HIS A 106 21.35 13.09 -6.36
CA HIS A 106 20.78 13.43 -7.66
C HIS A 106 19.85 12.29 -8.11
N ILE A 107 18.58 12.62 -8.34
CA ILE A 107 17.55 11.68 -8.77
C ILE A 107 16.87 12.26 -10.00
N GLY A 108 16.88 11.55 -11.13
CA GLY A 108 16.15 11.98 -12.32
C GLY A 108 16.57 11.26 -13.58
N GLU A 109 15.63 11.09 -14.49
CA GLU A 109 15.85 10.60 -15.85
C GLU A 109 16.12 11.78 -16.77
N LEU A 110 17.08 11.65 -17.69
CA LEU A 110 17.37 12.65 -18.71
C LEU A 110 16.75 12.25 -20.05
N SER A 111 16.09 13.20 -20.71
CA SER A 111 15.74 13.08 -22.11
C SER A 111 16.91 13.51 -23.00
N LEU A 112 16.89 13.13 -24.28
CA LEU A 112 17.96 13.43 -25.24
C LEU A 112 18.18 14.92 -25.45
N ASP A 113 17.16 15.74 -25.23
CA ASP A 113 17.19 17.21 -25.33
C ASP A 113 17.57 17.91 -24.02
N GLY A 114 17.98 17.14 -22.98
CA GLY A 114 18.47 17.67 -21.71
C GLY A 114 17.40 18.04 -20.69
N PHE A 115 16.11 17.75 -20.93
CA PHE A 115 15.07 17.91 -19.92
C PHE A 115 15.11 16.77 -18.90
N LEU A 116 14.74 17.10 -17.66
CA LEU A 116 14.53 16.13 -16.59
C LEU A 116 13.09 15.60 -16.64
N ARG A 117 12.98 14.27 -16.67
CA ARG A 117 11.70 13.55 -16.64
C ARG A 117 11.40 13.04 -15.24
N PRO A 118 10.11 12.98 -14.86
CA PRO A 118 9.72 12.45 -13.57
C PRO A 118 10.07 10.96 -13.45
N VAL A 119 10.52 10.58 -12.26
CA VAL A 119 10.79 9.19 -11.90
C VAL A 119 9.86 8.74 -10.79
N ARG A 120 9.64 7.44 -10.65
CA ARG A 120 8.80 6.86 -9.59
C ARG A 120 9.62 6.60 -8.34
N GLY A 121 8.97 6.65 -7.18
CA GLY A 121 9.62 6.34 -5.92
C GLY A 121 10.54 7.44 -5.41
N VAL A 122 10.25 8.69 -5.75
CA VAL A 122 11.05 9.83 -5.27
C VAL A 122 10.93 9.96 -3.74
N LEU A 123 9.74 9.80 -3.18
CA LEU A 123 9.56 9.87 -1.72
C LEU A 123 10.41 8.84 -0.96
N PRO A 124 10.35 7.52 -1.23
CA PRO A 124 11.21 6.57 -0.54
C PRO A 124 12.70 6.77 -0.82
N ALA A 125 13.08 7.26 -2.01
CA ALA A 125 14.47 7.57 -2.34
C ALA A 125 14.99 8.77 -1.52
N VAL A 126 14.23 9.85 -1.41
CA VAL A 126 14.59 11.02 -0.61
C VAL A 126 14.61 10.68 0.88
N ASN A 127 13.64 9.89 1.35
CA ASN A 127 13.61 9.43 2.74
C ASN A 127 14.86 8.58 3.08
N ALA A 128 15.30 7.72 2.18
CA ALA A 128 16.53 6.95 2.35
C ALA A 128 17.78 7.84 2.34
N ALA A 129 17.83 8.87 1.48
CA ALA A 129 18.93 9.83 1.44
C ALA A 129 19.06 10.58 2.77
N VAL A 130 17.95 11.12 3.28
CA VAL A 130 17.91 11.84 4.56
C VAL A 130 18.28 10.92 5.72
N SER A 131 17.77 9.70 5.75
CA SER A 131 18.10 8.71 6.78
C SER A 131 19.59 8.33 6.79
N ALA A 132 20.26 8.44 5.65
CA ALA A 132 21.70 8.25 5.51
C ALA A 132 22.53 9.53 5.80
N GLY A 133 21.88 10.64 6.20
CA GLY A 133 22.54 11.90 6.53
C GLY A 133 22.71 12.88 5.37
N TYR A 134 22.13 12.59 4.19
CA TYR A 134 22.21 13.45 3.00
C TYR A 134 20.90 14.22 2.82
N ASN A 135 20.86 15.45 3.30
CA ASN A 135 19.65 16.26 3.32
C ASN A 135 19.39 17.03 2.01
N THR A 136 20.42 17.30 1.19
CA THR A 136 20.27 18.04 -0.06
C THR A 136 20.02 17.09 -1.22
N VAL A 137 18.89 17.28 -1.91
CA VAL A 137 18.48 16.42 -3.03
C VAL A 137 18.07 17.26 -4.24
N ILE A 138 18.55 16.89 -5.42
CA ILE A 138 18.14 17.46 -6.71
C ILE A 138 17.24 16.45 -7.42
N VAL A 139 16.02 16.90 -7.73
CA VAL A 139 14.97 16.06 -8.35
C VAL A 139 14.36 16.78 -9.56
N PRO A 140 13.66 16.08 -10.46
CA PRO A 140 12.87 16.73 -11.50
C PRO A 140 11.84 17.68 -10.86
N ALA A 141 11.64 18.85 -11.45
CA ALA A 141 10.71 19.88 -10.92
C ALA A 141 9.29 19.31 -10.67
N GLN A 142 8.86 18.37 -11.51
CA GLN A 142 7.57 17.70 -11.39
C GLN A 142 7.47 16.77 -10.16
N CYS A 143 8.61 16.34 -9.62
CA CYS A 143 8.70 15.49 -8.43
C CYS A 143 9.02 16.28 -7.15
N ALA A 144 9.22 17.60 -7.26
CA ALA A 144 9.65 18.42 -6.12
C ALA A 144 8.62 18.44 -4.97
N ASP A 145 7.33 18.47 -5.29
CA ASP A 145 6.27 18.45 -4.27
C ASP A 145 6.26 17.12 -3.51
N GLU A 146 6.50 16.01 -4.20
CA GLU A 146 6.64 14.69 -3.59
C GLU A 146 7.89 14.62 -2.68
N ALA A 147 9.03 15.11 -3.16
CA ALA A 147 10.27 15.11 -2.40
C ALA A 147 10.18 15.96 -1.12
N ARG A 148 9.44 17.09 -1.15
CA ARG A 148 9.19 17.96 0.01
C ARG A 148 8.31 17.34 1.09
N LEU A 149 7.67 16.20 0.82
CA LEU A 149 6.95 15.45 1.85
C LEU A 149 7.89 14.86 2.92
N VAL A 150 9.21 14.84 2.67
CA VAL A 150 10.23 14.53 3.68
C VAL A 150 10.67 15.83 4.36
N PRO A 151 10.30 16.09 5.63
CA PRO A 151 10.40 17.43 6.25
C PRO A 151 11.82 18.00 6.33
N THR A 152 12.83 17.13 6.47
CA THR A 152 14.24 17.52 6.64
C THR A 152 15.00 17.62 5.32
N ALA A 153 14.37 17.32 4.19
CA ALA A 153 14.99 17.37 2.87
C ALA A 153 15.05 18.79 2.32
N GLN A 154 16.23 19.21 1.89
CA GLN A 154 16.44 20.43 1.11
C GLN A 154 16.29 20.09 -0.37
N VAL A 155 15.09 20.33 -0.91
CA VAL A 155 14.72 19.90 -2.25
C VAL A 155 14.96 20.98 -3.27
N ILE A 156 15.77 20.66 -4.28
CA ILE A 156 16.04 21.49 -5.45
C ILE A 156 15.34 20.84 -6.65
N GLY A 157 14.27 21.47 -7.12
CA GLY A 157 13.55 21.03 -8.31
C GLY A 157 14.16 21.64 -9.58
N ALA A 158 14.59 20.79 -10.51
CA ALA A 158 15.13 21.24 -11.80
C ALA A 158 14.32 20.67 -12.96
N SER A 159 14.05 21.50 -13.98
CA SER A 159 13.33 21.06 -15.18
C SER A 159 14.26 20.53 -16.27
N ASN A 160 15.54 20.87 -16.23
CA ASN A 160 16.54 20.46 -17.22
C ASN A 160 17.96 20.50 -16.64
N LEU A 161 18.91 19.88 -17.34
CA LEU A 161 20.31 19.79 -16.94
C LEU A 161 20.98 21.18 -16.84
N ALA A 162 20.58 22.15 -17.68
CA ALA A 162 21.14 23.50 -17.61
C ALA A 162 20.80 24.22 -16.30
N GLN A 163 19.61 23.99 -15.71
CA GLN A 163 19.26 24.52 -14.39
C GLN A 163 20.13 23.91 -13.29
N VAL A 164 20.44 22.62 -13.39
CA VAL A 164 21.34 21.94 -12.44
C VAL A 164 22.76 22.51 -12.54
N LEU A 165 23.26 22.73 -13.77
CA LEU A 165 24.56 23.35 -13.98
C LEU A 165 24.63 24.78 -13.40
N ARG A 166 23.59 25.58 -13.60
CA ARG A 166 23.48 26.93 -13.03
C ARG A 166 23.44 26.92 -11.51
N TYR A 167 22.77 25.95 -10.90
CA TYR A 167 22.81 25.76 -9.45
C TYR A 167 24.23 25.54 -8.94
N TYR A 168 25.09 24.85 -9.72
CA TYR A 168 26.50 24.65 -9.41
C TYR A 168 27.43 25.80 -9.90
N GLY A 169 26.86 26.93 -10.33
CA GLY A 169 27.63 28.13 -10.70
C GLY A 169 28.04 28.18 -12.16
N ASN A 170 27.69 27.20 -12.99
CA ASN A 170 27.97 27.27 -14.43
C ASN A 170 26.83 27.96 -15.17
N HIS A 171 26.97 29.25 -15.44
CA HIS A 171 25.97 30.08 -16.13
C HIS A 171 26.14 30.14 -17.67
N GLN A 172 27.24 29.62 -18.22
CA GLN A 172 27.57 29.65 -19.64
C GLN A 172 26.92 28.53 -20.46
N VAL A 173 25.85 27.94 -19.94
CA VAL A 173 25.16 26.81 -20.56
C VAL A 173 23.91 27.26 -21.31
N ALA A 174 23.70 26.66 -22.49
CA ALA A 174 22.51 26.90 -23.28
C ALA A 174 21.29 26.31 -22.58
N LEU A 175 20.20 27.10 -22.53
CA LEU A 175 18.90 26.54 -22.12
C LEU A 175 18.36 25.70 -23.28
N PRO A 176 17.85 24.49 -23.01
CA PRO A 176 17.14 23.72 -24.01
C PRO A 176 16.02 24.56 -24.62
N ARG A 177 15.95 24.64 -25.94
CA ARG A 177 14.88 25.38 -26.63
C ARG A 177 13.55 24.71 -26.31
N GLY A 178 12.68 25.48 -25.65
CA GLY A 178 11.44 24.96 -25.06
C GLY A 178 10.53 24.28 -26.05
N ARG A 179 10.45 22.97 -25.98
CA ARG A 179 9.23 22.26 -26.32
C ARG A 179 8.28 22.47 -25.15
N LYS A 180 7.13 23.14 -25.36
CA LYS A 180 6.03 23.07 -24.39
C LYS A 180 5.77 21.59 -24.20
N VAL A 181 6.27 21.03 -23.10
CA VAL A 181 5.91 19.66 -22.70
C VAL A 181 4.41 19.79 -22.40
N ASN A 182 3.59 19.37 -23.35
CA ASN A 182 2.21 19.07 -23.03
C ASN A 182 2.28 18.14 -21.83
N GLN A 183 1.70 18.58 -20.73
CA GLN A 183 1.49 17.75 -19.55
C GLN A 183 0.55 16.63 -19.99
N THR A 184 1.09 15.62 -20.63
CA THR A 184 0.44 14.32 -20.68
C THR A 184 0.61 13.76 -19.29
N SER A 185 -0.27 14.19 -18.38
CA SER A 185 -0.61 13.40 -17.21
C SER A 185 -0.84 11.97 -17.72
N PRO A 186 -0.23 10.96 -17.11
CA PRO A 186 -0.59 9.59 -17.44
C PRO A 186 -2.12 9.50 -17.37
N ALA A 187 -2.72 8.89 -18.39
CA ALA A 187 -4.15 8.75 -18.50
C ALA A 187 -4.72 8.27 -17.15
N PRO A 188 -5.89 8.77 -16.73
CA PRO A 188 -6.50 8.39 -15.46
C PRO A 188 -6.95 6.93 -15.52
N SER A 189 -6.01 6.02 -15.31
CA SER A 189 -6.30 4.62 -15.10
C SER A 189 -6.57 4.39 -13.61
N ALA A 190 -7.81 4.09 -13.26
CA ALA A 190 -8.29 3.67 -11.94
C ALA A 190 -8.19 4.72 -10.79
N GLN A 191 -8.01 6.00 -11.08
CA GLN A 191 -7.74 7.04 -10.07
C GLN A 191 -8.98 7.60 -9.36
N SER A 192 -10.19 7.27 -9.81
CA SER A 192 -11.42 7.86 -9.25
C SER A 192 -11.87 7.22 -7.92
N GLN A 193 -11.35 6.05 -7.54
CA GLN A 193 -11.87 5.33 -6.39
C GLN A 193 -11.40 5.89 -5.03
N ALA A 194 -10.15 6.36 -4.93
CA ALA A 194 -9.61 6.89 -3.67
C ALA A 194 -10.18 8.27 -3.30
N SER A 195 -10.47 9.12 -4.29
CA SER A 195 -11.09 10.44 -4.05
C SER A 195 -12.59 10.34 -3.76
N GLN A 196 -13.29 9.36 -4.35
CA GLN A 196 -14.72 9.12 -4.08
C GLN A 196 -14.98 8.53 -2.69
N ALA A 197 -14.06 7.75 -2.13
CA ALA A 197 -14.22 7.17 -0.80
C ALA A 197 -14.32 8.22 0.33
N SER A 198 -13.85 9.45 0.11
CA SER A 198 -13.96 10.54 1.09
C SER A 198 -15.34 11.18 1.17
N GLU A 199 -16.20 10.97 0.16
CA GLU A 199 -17.55 11.54 0.07
C GLU A 199 -18.65 10.55 0.51
N LEU A 200 -18.28 9.28 0.73
CA LEU A 200 -19.23 8.24 1.10
C LEU A 200 -19.46 8.22 2.62
N ASP A 201 -20.64 8.63 3.06
CA ASP A 201 -21.03 8.63 4.47
C ASP A 201 -21.85 7.39 4.85
N LEU A 202 -21.67 6.87 6.07
CA LEU A 202 -22.37 5.71 6.58
C LEU A 202 -23.87 6.01 6.79
N SER A 203 -24.27 7.28 6.99
CA SER A 203 -25.68 7.71 7.08
C SER A 203 -26.46 7.41 5.81
N GLN A 204 -25.80 7.31 4.65
CA GLN A 204 -26.42 6.94 3.38
C GLN A 204 -26.83 5.45 3.32
N VAL A 205 -26.33 4.62 4.26
CA VAL A 205 -26.72 3.22 4.37
C VAL A 205 -27.99 3.13 5.19
N VAL A 206 -29.09 2.95 4.50
CA VAL A 206 -30.42 2.83 5.14
C VAL A 206 -30.61 1.43 5.72
N GLY A 207 -31.03 1.32 6.98
CA GLY A 207 -31.22 0.04 7.67
C GLY A 207 -29.91 -0.72 7.91
N GLN A 208 -29.92 -2.05 7.72
CA GLN A 208 -28.74 -2.91 7.84
C GLN A 208 -28.01 -2.77 9.19
N SER A 209 -28.77 -2.62 10.29
CA SER A 209 -28.22 -2.36 11.64
C SER A 209 -27.18 -3.39 12.07
N GLU A 210 -27.41 -4.68 11.81
CA GLU A 210 -26.47 -5.75 12.14
C GLU A 210 -25.18 -5.66 11.31
N ALA A 211 -25.30 -5.36 10.01
CA ALA A 211 -24.13 -5.23 9.15
C ALA A 211 -23.33 -3.95 9.45
N ARG A 212 -24.00 -2.85 9.82
CA ARG A 212 -23.35 -1.62 10.29
C ARG A 212 -22.60 -1.85 11.59
N TYR A 213 -23.22 -2.56 12.55
CA TYR A 213 -22.57 -2.93 13.80
C TYR A 213 -21.35 -3.84 13.56
N ALA A 214 -21.48 -4.85 12.70
CA ALA A 214 -20.35 -5.70 12.33
C ALA A 214 -19.20 -4.91 11.69
N LEU A 215 -19.52 -3.90 10.86
CA LEU A 215 -18.53 -3.01 10.25
C LEU A 215 -17.82 -2.16 11.32
N GLU A 216 -18.55 -1.63 12.31
CA GLU A 216 -17.99 -0.88 13.43
C GLU A 216 -17.06 -1.75 14.29
N VAL A 217 -17.49 -2.97 14.65
CA VAL A 217 -16.66 -3.94 15.38
C VAL A 217 -15.41 -4.31 14.57
N ALA A 218 -15.56 -4.53 13.26
CA ALA A 218 -14.45 -4.81 12.37
C ALA A 218 -13.45 -3.63 12.34
N ALA A 219 -13.94 -2.39 12.29
CA ALA A 219 -13.11 -1.19 12.34
C ALA A 219 -12.38 -1.04 13.68
N ALA A 220 -13.08 -1.30 14.81
CA ALA A 220 -12.51 -1.17 16.14
C ALA A 220 -11.34 -2.15 16.37
N GLY A 221 -11.51 -3.42 16.02
CA GLY A 221 -10.52 -4.47 16.25
C GLY A 221 -9.54 -4.71 15.11
N GLY A 222 -9.77 -4.14 13.94
CA GLY A 222 -8.99 -4.43 12.72
C GLY A 222 -9.32 -5.81 12.12
N HIS A 223 -10.55 -6.31 12.32
CA HIS A 223 -10.96 -7.65 11.90
C HIS A 223 -11.23 -7.75 10.41
N HIS A 224 -10.87 -8.89 9.81
CA HIS A 224 -11.31 -9.25 8.47
C HIS A 224 -12.79 -9.62 8.48
N LEU A 225 -13.52 -9.22 7.44
CA LEU A 225 -14.97 -9.33 7.35
C LEU A 225 -15.40 -10.08 6.08
N LEU A 226 -16.29 -11.04 6.22
CA LEU A 226 -17.03 -11.66 5.12
C LEU A 226 -18.51 -11.28 5.20
N MET A 227 -19.04 -10.73 4.13
CA MET A 227 -20.45 -10.41 3.95
C MET A 227 -21.06 -11.30 2.88
N ILE A 228 -22.07 -12.08 3.22
CA ILE A 228 -22.79 -12.92 2.26
C ILE A 228 -24.23 -12.42 2.16
N GLY A 229 -24.76 -12.27 0.95
CA GLY A 229 -26.13 -11.84 0.76
C GLY A 229 -26.51 -11.68 -0.71
N PRO A 230 -27.78 -11.50 -1.04
CA PRO A 230 -28.23 -11.36 -2.42
C PRO A 230 -27.66 -10.11 -3.09
N PRO A 231 -27.65 -10.03 -4.42
CA PRO A 231 -27.34 -8.82 -5.15
C PRO A 231 -28.25 -7.66 -4.70
N GLY A 232 -27.71 -6.45 -4.60
CA GLY A 232 -28.47 -5.26 -4.15
C GLY A 232 -28.70 -5.18 -2.62
N ALA A 233 -28.18 -6.10 -1.80
CA ALA A 233 -28.28 -6.04 -0.35
C ALA A 233 -27.42 -4.93 0.30
N GLY A 234 -26.58 -4.23 -0.44
CA GLY A 234 -25.75 -3.15 0.07
C GLY A 234 -24.34 -3.55 0.55
N LYS A 235 -23.89 -4.79 0.29
CA LYS A 235 -22.57 -5.29 0.72
C LYS A 235 -21.42 -4.39 0.30
N THR A 236 -21.32 -4.08 -0.99
CA THR A 236 -20.29 -3.21 -1.58
C THR A 236 -20.37 -1.80 -1.01
N MET A 237 -21.60 -1.29 -0.85
CA MET A 237 -21.88 0.02 -0.27
C MET A 237 -21.36 0.12 1.18
N LEU A 238 -21.58 -0.89 2.00
CA LEU A 238 -21.06 -0.97 3.37
C LEU A 238 -19.53 -1.03 3.38
N ALA A 239 -18.93 -1.92 2.58
CA ALA A 239 -17.48 -2.09 2.51
C ALA A 239 -16.74 -0.81 2.11
N GLN A 240 -17.27 -0.05 1.15
CA GLN A 240 -16.70 1.20 0.68
C GLN A 240 -16.69 2.32 1.74
N ARG A 241 -17.52 2.20 2.78
CA ARG A 241 -17.59 3.17 3.88
C ARG A 241 -16.67 2.84 5.05
N LEU A 242 -16.07 1.63 5.04
CA LEU A 242 -15.14 1.21 6.10
C LEU A 242 -13.96 2.19 6.28
N PRO A 243 -13.28 2.68 5.24
CA PRO A 243 -12.19 3.66 5.41
C PRO A 243 -12.64 4.96 6.10
N GLY A 244 -13.91 5.36 5.93
CA GLY A 244 -14.47 6.57 6.53
C GLY A 244 -14.68 6.50 8.04
N ILE A 245 -14.66 5.29 8.62
CA ILE A 245 -14.78 5.06 10.06
C ILE A 245 -13.49 4.57 10.71
N LEU A 246 -12.42 4.36 9.90
CA LEU A 246 -11.09 4.06 10.43
C LEU A 246 -10.39 5.36 10.86
N PRO A 247 -9.55 5.32 11.91
CA PRO A 247 -8.73 6.47 12.29
C PRO A 247 -7.69 6.78 11.22
N ASP A 248 -7.29 8.04 11.15
CA ASP A 248 -6.20 8.47 10.29
C ASP A 248 -4.89 7.77 10.66
N LEU A 249 -4.03 7.61 9.66
CA LEU A 249 -2.72 6.99 9.79
C LEU A 249 -1.79 7.90 10.60
N ASN A 250 -0.98 7.31 11.47
CA ASN A 250 0.12 8.01 12.11
C ASN A 250 1.19 8.40 11.08
N ASP A 251 2.16 9.24 11.46
CA ASP A 251 3.17 9.76 10.54
C ASP A 251 4.00 8.65 9.87
N ALA A 252 4.40 7.62 10.61
CA ALA A 252 5.21 6.52 10.08
C ALA A 252 4.43 5.68 9.06
N ASP A 253 3.18 5.33 9.38
CA ASP A 253 2.32 4.59 8.47
C ASP A 253 1.95 5.44 7.23
N ALA A 254 1.68 6.75 7.41
CA ALA A 254 1.38 7.67 6.31
C ALA A 254 2.56 7.78 5.33
N VAL A 255 3.79 7.91 5.82
CA VAL A 255 5.01 7.91 4.98
C VAL A 255 5.15 6.58 4.24
N THR A 256 4.92 5.45 4.92
CA THR A 256 5.02 4.12 4.32
C THR A 256 3.99 3.92 3.22
N VAL A 257 2.72 4.24 3.49
CA VAL A 257 1.62 4.15 2.50
C VAL A 257 1.90 5.06 1.32
N THR A 258 2.28 6.32 1.57
CA THR A 258 2.60 7.29 0.51
C THR A 258 3.77 6.81 -0.34
N SER A 259 4.80 6.19 0.26
CA SER A 259 5.94 5.61 -0.44
C SER A 259 5.55 4.45 -1.37
N VAL A 260 4.62 3.58 -0.94
CA VAL A 260 4.08 2.52 -1.80
C VAL A 260 3.36 3.11 -3.01
N HIS A 261 2.53 4.15 -2.80
CA HIS A 261 1.81 4.83 -3.86
C HIS A 261 2.73 5.62 -4.81
N SER A 262 3.82 6.18 -4.29
CA SER A 262 4.88 6.82 -5.08
C SER A 262 5.53 5.82 -6.05
N LEU A 263 5.94 4.64 -5.56
CA LEU A 263 6.50 3.58 -6.40
C LEU A 263 5.53 3.06 -7.45
N ALA A 264 4.26 2.95 -7.11
CA ALA A 264 3.22 2.56 -8.06
C ALA A 264 2.95 3.64 -9.12
N GLY A 265 3.31 4.90 -8.84
CA GLY A 265 3.01 6.05 -9.69
C GLY A 265 1.54 6.49 -9.60
N THR A 266 0.89 6.24 -8.47
CA THR A 266 -0.51 6.61 -8.19
C THR A 266 -0.63 7.76 -7.18
N LEU A 267 0.49 8.35 -6.76
CA LEU A 267 0.53 9.42 -5.78
C LEU A 267 0.15 10.77 -6.41
N GLU A 268 -0.77 11.48 -5.79
CA GLU A 268 -1.07 12.89 -6.04
C GLU A 268 -0.33 13.76 -5.00
N ALA A 269 0.95 14.06 -5.24
CA ALA A 269 1.84 14.70 -4.28
C ALA A 269 1.31 16.04 -3.72
N LYS A 270 0.53 16.79 -4.50
CA LYS A 270 -0.07 18.06 -4.07
C LYS A 270 -1.06 17.92 -2.91
N LYS A 271 -1.60 16.72 -2.69
CA LYS A 271 -2.51 16.42 -1.56
C LYS A 271 -1.77 16.12 -0.25
N GLY A 272 -0.43 16.10 -0.27
CA GLY A 272 0.39 15.76 0.89
C GLY A 272 0.50 14.25 1.13
N LEU A 273 0.88 13.87 2.36
CA LEU A 273 0.92 12.47 2.78
C LEU A 273 -0.48 11.87 2.83
N LEU A 274 -0.61 10.63 2.41
CA LEU A 274 -1.84 9.86 2.51
C LEU A 274 -2.10 9.52 3.98
N ARG A 275 -2.91 10.32 4.65
CA ARG A 275 -3.28 10.11 6.06
C ARG A 275 -4.53 9.24 6.21
N ARG A 276 -5.43 9.25 5.24
CA ARG A 276 -6.59 8.36 5.25
C ARG A 276 -6.22 6.96 4.81
N PRO A 277 -6.71 5.91 5.50
CA PRO A 277 -6.55 4.53 5.08
C PRO A 277 -7.02 4.32 3.64
N PRO A 278 -6.17 3.78 2.75
CA PRO A 278 -6.55 3.58 1.35
C PRO A 278 -7.58 2.45 1.20
N LEU A 279 -8.46 2.58 0.21
CA LEU A 279 -9.35 1.52 -0.27
C LEU A 279 -8.86 1.00 -1.61
N ARG A 280 -8.67 -0.31 -1.71
CA ARG A 280 -8.43 -0.99 -2.99
C ARG A 280 -9.54 -2.00 -3.24
N SER A 281 -10.15 -1.91 -4.41
CA SER A 281 -11.23 -2.80 -4.83
C SER A 281 -10.97 -3.26 -6.25
N PRO A 282 -10.05 -4.23 -6.44
CA PRO A 282 -9.79 -4.78 -7.77
C PRO A 282 -11.02 -5.52 -8.32
N HIS A 283 -11.18 -5.47 -9.63
CA HIS A 283 -12.21 -6.25 -10.31
C HIS A 283 -11.90 -7.74 -10.21
N HIS A 284 -12.90 -8.61 -10.17
CA HIS A 284 -12.71 -10.06 -10.02
C HIS A 284 -11.89 -10.70 -11.16
N SER A 285 -11.82 -10.06 -12.34
CA SER A 285 -10.95 -10.49 -13.45
C SER A 285 -9.47 -10.07 -13.29
N ALA A 286 -9.11 -9.41 -12.19
CA ALA A 286 -7.73 -8.97 -11.95
C ALA A 286 -6.77 -10.17 -11.92
N THR A 287 -5.63 -10.03 -12.58
CA THR A 287 -4.60 -11.06 -12.61
C THR A 287 -3.85 -11.13 -11.28
N ARG A 288 -3.23 -12.28 -10.97
CA ARG A 288 -2.35 -12.42 -9.82
C ARG A 288 -1.26 -11.33 -9.79
N ALA A 289 -0.71 -10.96 -10.94
CA ALA A 289 0.31 -9.91 -11.03
C ALA A 289 -0.23 -8.51 -10.68
N ALA A 290 -1.49 -8.21 -10.98
CA ALA A 290 -2.13 -6.96 -10.56
C ALA A 290 -2.32 -6.92 -9.04
N ILE A 291 -2.73 -8.03 -8.44
CA ILE A 291 -3.02 -8.13 -7.00
C ILE A 291 -1.72 -8.15 -6.17
N VAL A 292 -0.78 -9.01 -6.52
CA VAL A 292 0.49 -9.23 -5.80
C VAL A 292 1.51 -8.14 -6.13
N GLY A 293 1.52 -7.73 -7.37
CA GLY A 293 2.56 -6.89 -7.94
C GLY A 293 3.49 -7.67 -8.88
N GLY A 294 4.31 -6.95 -9.60
CA GLY A 294 5.22 -7.53 -10.58
C GLY A 294 5.67 -6.52 -11.63
N GLY A 295 6.14 -6.99 -12.76
CA GLY A 295 6.65 -6.19 -13.87
C GLY A 295 7.88 -6.82 -14.50
N SER A 296 8.33 -6.30 -15.65
CA SER A 296 9.51 -6.79 -16.38
C SER A 296 10.85 -6.27 -15.84
N GLY A 297 10.83 -5.24 -14.97
CA GLY A 297 12.00 -4.64 -14.35
C GLY A 297 11.97 -4.75 -12.82
N LEU A 298 12.04 -3.61 -12.13
CA LEU A 298 11.75 -3.51 -10.70
C LEU A 298 10.33 -4.01 -10.44
N ALA A 299 10.19 -4.93 -9.48
CA ALA A 299 8.89 -5.41 -9.07
C ALA A 299 8.07 -4.23 -8.53
N ARG A 300 6.92 -3.95 -9.14
CA ARG A 300 6.01 -2.90 -8.70
C ARG A 300 5.03 -3.45 -7.67
N PRO A 301 4.64 -2.65 -6.66
CA PRO A 301 3.61 -3.06 -5.72
C PRO A 301 2.26 -3.25 -6.42
N GLY A 302 1.53 -4.31 -6.03
CA GLY A 302 0.16 -4.57 -6.49
C GLY A 302 -0.89 -4.06 -5.49
N ASP A 303 -2.16 -4.42 -5.73
CA ASP A 303 -3.29 -3.94 -4.91
C ASP A 303 -3.17 -4.32 -3.42
N ILE A 304 -2.56 -5.47 -3.09
CA ILE A 304 -2.28 -5.89 -1.72
C ILE A 304 -1.42 -4.85 -1.00
N SER A 305 -0.34 -4.39 -1.63
CA SER A 305 0.57 -3.39 -1.04
C SER A 305 -0.03 -1.98 -1.08
N LEU A 306 -0.80 -1.66 -2.13
CA LEU A 306 -1.52 -0.38 -2.23
C LEU A 306 -2.66 -0.26 -1.19
N ALA A 307 -3.14 -1.38 -0.64
CA ALA A 307 -4.10 -1.42 0.46
C ALA A 307 -3.42 -1.37 1.85
N HIS A 308 -2.10 -1.23 1.93
CA HIS A 308 -1.38 -1.23 3.21
C HIS A 308 -1.95 -0.20 4.19
N CYS A 309 -2.14 -0.61 5.45
CA CYS A 309 -2.81 0.15 6.53
C CYS A 309 -4.24 0.62 6.18
N GLY A 310 -4.84 0.05 5.16
CA GLY A 310 -6.18 0.37 4.67
C GLY A 310 -7.04 -0.88 4.46
N VAL A 311 -7.87 -0.85 3.45
CA VAL A 311 -8.89 -1.87 3.15
C VAL A 311 -8.67 -2.47 1.76
N LEU A 312 -8.63 -3.79 1.70
CA LEU A 312 -8.73 -4.55 0.45
C LEU A 312 -10.12 -5.17 0.37
N LEU A 313 -10.94 -4.66 -0.55
CA LEU A 313 -12.27 -5.17 -0.84
C LEU A 313 -12.20 -6.11 -2.04
N LEU A 314 -12.59 -7.37 -1.85
CA LEU A 314 -12.87 -8.28 -2.95
C LEU A 314 -14.39 -8.46 -3.08
N ASP A 315 -14.97 -7.69 -3.99
CA ASP A 315 -16.38 -7.85 -4.32
C ASP A 315 -16.57 -9.06 -5.24
N GLU A 316 -17.70 -9.76 -5.09
CA GLU A 316 -17.93 -11.05 -5.76
C GLU A 316 -16.77 -12.03 -5.54
N ALA A 317 -16.27 -12.11 -4.31
CA ALA A 317 -15.06 -12.85 -3.95
C ALA A 317 -14.97 -14.28 -4.52
N PRO A 318 -16.04 -15.10 -4.59
CA PRO A 318 -15.97 -16.42 -5.24
C PRO A 318 -15.75 -16.40 -6.75
N GLU A 319 -15.86 -15.23 -7.43
CA GLU A 319 -15.61 -15.13 -8.87
C GLU A 319 -14.12 -14.92 -9.20
N PHE A 320 -13.30 -14.53 -8.21
CA PHE A 320 -11.86 -14.46 -8.40
C PHE A 320 -11.25 -15.82 -8.70
N ALA A 321 -10.19 -15.83 -9.50
CA ALA A 321 -9.42 -17.04 -9.74
C ALA A 321 -8.86 -17.60 -8.41
N PRO A 322 -8.90 -18.91 -8.16
CA PRO A 322 -8.39 -19.52 -6.93
C PRO A 322 -6.94 -19.13 -6.61
N SER A 323 -6.10 -19.01 -7.64
CA SER A 323 -4.69 -18.57 -7.49
C SER A 323 -4.54 -17.14 -6.97
N VAL A 324 -5.53 -16.28 -7.18
CA VAL A 324 -5.59 -14.92 -6.64
C VAL A 324 -5.97 -14.95 -5.16
N LEU A 325 -6.99 -15.74 -4.80
CA LEU A 325 -7.40 -15.90 -3.41
C LEU A 325 -6.31 -16.55 -2.56
N ASP A 326 -5.60 -17.53 -3.09
CA ASP A 326 -4.51 -18.22 -2.40
C ASP A 326 -3.31 -17.30 -2.12
N CYS A 327 -3.02 -16.33 -2.99
CA CYS A 327 -1.89 -15.40 -2.76
C CYS A 327 -2.12 -14.44 -1.59
N LEU A 328 -3.36 -14.31 -1.09
CA LEU A 328 -3.68 -13.49 0.09
C LEU A 328 -3.23 -14.14 1.42
N ARG A 329 -3.03 -15.48 1.44
CA ARG A 329 -2.71 -16.20 2.68
C ARG A 329 -1.44 -15.69 3.35
N GLN A 330 -0.37 -15.53 2.58
CA GLN A 330 0.91 -15.07 3.12
C GLN A 330 0.82 -13.65 3.70
N PRO A 331 0.33 -12.63 2.97
CA PRO A 331 0.25 -11.27 3.52
C PRO A 331 -0.70 -11.15 4.72
N LEU A 332 -1.76 -11.95 4.79
CA LEU A 332 -2.65 -11.97 5.95
C LEU A 332 -1.97 -12.53 7.22
N GLU A 333 -0.92 -13.34 7.09
CA GLU A 333 -0.13 -13.85 8.21
C GLU A 333 1.07 -12.96 8.53
N SER A 334 1.87 -12.64 7.51
CA SER A 334 3.15 -11.95 7.71
C SER A 334 3.05 -10.43 7.70
N GLY A 335 1.95 -9.87 7.18
CA GLY A 335 1.80 -8.42 6.95
C GLY A 335 2.75 -7.88 5.88
N THR A 336 3.38 -8.75 5.10
CA THR A 336 4.30 -8.41 4.01
C THR A 336 4.07 -9.30 2.80
N ILE A 337 4.46 -8.83 1.63
CA ILE A 337 4.49 -9.63 0.41
C ILE A 337 5.87 -9.55 -0.23
N THR A 338 6.39 -10.69 -0.61
CA THR A 338 7.68 -10.79 -1.28
C THR A 338 7.49 -11.22 -2.72
N ILE A 339 8.11 -10.48 -3.63
CA ILE A 339 8.08 -10.72 -5.07
C ILE A 339 9.47 -11.11 -5.51
N ASP A 340 9.65 -12.38 -5.84
CA ASP A 340 10.91 -12.90 -6.39
C ASP A 340 10.91 -12.75 -7.91
N ARG A 341 11.97 -12.19 -8.47
CA ARG A 341 12.21 -12.01 -9.90
C ARG A 341 13.65 -12.38 -10.24
N ALA A 342 13.92 -12.66 -11.51
CA ALA A 342 15.27 -13.00 -11.97
C ALA A 342 16.35 -11.94 -11.63
N ARG A 343 15.94 -10.68 -11.44
CA ARG A 343 16.84 -9.55 -11.12
C ARG A 343 16.88 -9.16 -9.64
N GLY A 344 16.17 -9.88 -8.77
CA GLY A 344 16.17 -9.60 -7.34
C GLY A 344 14.84 -9.87 -6.65
N ARG A 345 14.88 -9.75 -5.35
CA ARG A 345 13.77 -9.96 -4.43
C ARG A 345 13.33 -8.61 -3.86
N ALA A 346 12.07 -8.25 -4.02
CA ALA A 346 11.50 -7.06 -3.43
C ALA A 346 10.42 -7.42 -2.41
N THR A 347 10.49 -6.83 -1.22
CA THR A 347 9.49 -7.02 -0.16
C THR A 347 8.72 -5.72 0.04
N TYR A 348 7.40 -5.84 0.06
CA TYR A 348 6.48 -4.72 0.29
C TYR A 348 5.64 -4.96 1.53
N PRO A 349 5.28 -3.90 2.27
CA PRO A 349 4.33 -4.00 3.36
C PRO A 349 2.93 -4.32 2.80
N ALA A 350 2.18 -5.12 3.56
CA ALA A 350 0.89 -5.67 3.14
C ALA A 350 -0.05 -5.90 4.34
N LYS A 351 -0.03 -4.99 5.33
CA LYS A 351 -0.97 -5.01 6.46
C LYS A 351 -2.25 -4.31 6.03
N PHE A 352 -3.28 -5.04 5.69
CA PHE A 352 -4.57 -4.49 5.27
C PHE A 352 -5.71 -5.21 5.98
N GLN A 353 -6.86 -4.56 6.07
CA GLN A 353 -8.10 -5.18 6.50
C GLN A 353 -8.81 -5.76 5.28
N LEU A 354 -9.02 -7.08 5.27
CA LEU A 354 -9.67 -7.77 4.16
C LEU A 354 -11.19 -7.74 4.35
N VAL A 355 -11.90 -7.28 3.33
CA VAL A 355 -13.35 -7.39 3.25
C VAL A 355 -13.71 -8.23 2.02
N LEU A 356 -14.41 -9.31 2.26
CA LEU A 356 -14.95 -10.18 1.21
C LEU A 356 -16.46 -9.97 1.12
N ALA A 357 -16.96 -9.70 -0.09
CA ALA A 357 -18.38 -9.70 -0.37
C ALA A 357 -18.70 -10.86 -1.31
N ALA A 358 -19.69 -11.66 -0.98
CA ALA A 358 -20.10 -12.83 -1.76
C ALA A 358 -21.61 -12.89 -1.95
N ASN A 359 -22.03 -13.44 -3.06
CA ASN A 359 -23.42 -13.87 -3.23
C ASN A 359 -23.61 -15.26 -2.61
N PRO A 360 -24.81 -15.64 -2.18
CA PRO A 360 -25.06 -16.96 -1.57
C PRO A 360 -24.99 -18.12 -2.58
N CYS A 361 -25.05 -17.82 -3.87
CA CYS A 361 -24.93 -18.78 -4.98
C CYS A 361 -24.62 -18.06 -6.29
N PRO A 362 -24.25 -18.76 -7.38
CA PRO A 362 -23.94 -18.14 -8.67
C PRO A 362 -25.08 -17.27 -9.26
N CYS A 363 -26.35 -17.62 -9.04
CA CYS A 363 -27.48 -16.80 -9.49
C CYS A 363 -27.85 -15.66 -8.52
N GLY A 364 -27.24 -15.63 -7.32
CA GLY A 364 -27.49 -14.63 -6.28
C GLY A 364 -28.83 -14.73 -5.55
N LYS A 365 -29.71 -15.66 -5.92
CA LYS A 365 -31.12 -15.70 -5.46
C LYS A 365 -31.39 -16.66 -4.31
N ALA A 366 -30.39 -17.44 -3.84
CA ALA A 366 -30.56 -18.28 -2.67
C ALA A 366 -30.75 -17.41 -1.43
N SER A 367 -31.89 -17.53 -0.76
CA SER A 367 -32.18 -16.84 0.51
C SER A 367 -32.99 -17.77 1.41
N ALA A 368 -32.95 -17.51 2.73
CA ALA A 368 -33.70 -18.30 3.70
C ALA A 368 -35.24 -18.13 3.57
N LYS A 369 -35.71 -17.12 2.84
CA LYS A 369 -37.15 -16.84 2.66
C LYS A 369 -37.53 -16.89 1.18
N GLY A 370 -38.25 -17.93 0.75
CA GLY A 370 -38.87 -18.00 -0.57
C GLY A 370 -37.87 -18.10 -1.74
N ASP A 371 -37.16 -19.19 -1.78
CA ASP A 371 -36.00 -19.40 -2.66
C ASP A 371 -36.40 -19.45 -4.14
N LYS A 372 -36.19 -18.37 -4.89
CA LYS A 372 -36.30 -18.31 -6.36
C LYS A 372 -35.01 -18.82 -7.06
N CYS A 373 -34.13 -19.46 -6.30
CA CYS A 373 -32.84 -19.95 -6.77
C CYS A 373 -33.04 -21.21 -7.61
N THR A 374 -32.43 -21.21 -8.80
CA THR A 374 -32.42 -22.35 -9.73
C THR A 374 -31.14 -23.20 -9.62
N CYS A 375 -30.23 -22.83 -8.74
CA CYS A 375 -28.97 -23.55 -8.55
C CYS A 375 -29.17 -24.81 -7.73
N SER A 376 -28.63 -25.95 -8.19
CA SER A 376 -28.58 -27.16 -7.39
C SER A 376 -27.77 -26.96 -6.11
N SER A 377 -28.02 -27.77 -5.07
CA SER A 377 -27.27 -27.74 -3.80
C SER A 377 -25.76 -27.91 -4.04
N LEU A 378 -25.37 -28.79 -4.95
CA LEU A 378 -23.97 -28.98 -5.32
C LEU A 378 -23.34 -27.71 -5.94
N ARG A 379 -24.06 -27.01 -6.83
CA ARG A 379 -23.58 -25.74 -7.41
C ARG A 379 -23.44 -24.63 -6.36
N ARG A 380 -24.34 -24.55 -5.40
CA ARG A 380 -24.26 -23.59 -4.28
C ARG A 380 -23.02 -23.87 -3.43
N ARG A 381 -22.84 -25.14 -3.05
CA ARG A 381 -21.69 -25.59 -2.24
C ARG A 381 -20.37 -25.32 -2.96
N ASN A 382 -20.22 -25.74 -4.21
CA ASN A 382 -19.00 -25.53 -5.01
C ASN A 382 -18.68 -24.05 -5.21
N TYR A 383 -19.69 -23.18 -5.28
CA TYR A 383 -19.50 -21.75 -5.41
C TYR A 383 -18.83 -21.13 -4.19
N LEU A 384 -19.32 -21.40 -3.00
CA LEU A 384 -18.75 -20.89 -1.76
C LEU A 384 -17.42 -21.58 -1.39
N GLN A 385 -17.25 -22.85 -1.77
CA GLN A 385 -15.98 -23.58 -1.60
C GLN A 385 -14.80 -23.00 -2.39
N ARG A 386 -15.03 -22.11 -3.36
CA ARG A 386 -13.95 -21.31 -3.98
C ARG A 386 -13.24 -20.42 -2.97
N LEU A 387 -13.92 -19.99 -1.92
CA LEU A 387 -13.30 -19.39 -0.73
C LEU A 387 -12.71 -20.51 0.11
N SER A 388 -11.41 -20.75 -0.06
CA SER A 388 -10.75 -21.90 0.58
C SER A 388 -10.84 -21.84 2.11
N GLY A 389 -10.94 -23.00 2.76
CA GLY A 389 -10.95 -23.10 4.21
C GLY A 389 -9.83 -22.30 4.89
N PRO A 390 -8.55 -22.44 4.45
CA PRO A 390 -7.45 -21.64 4.98
C PRO A 390 -7.61 -20.12 4.84
N LEU A 391 -8.31 -19.60 3.83
CA LEU A 391 -8.63 -18.17 3.72
C LEU A 391 -9.73 -17.80 4.73
N LEU A 392 -10.81 -18.57 4.78
CA LEU A 392 -11.94 -18.38 5.72
C LEU A 392 -11.48 -18.48 7.17
N ASP A 393 -10.48 -19.31 7.41
CA ASP A 393 -9.82 -19.41 8.70
C ASP A 393 -9.14 -18.12 9.17
N ARG A 394 -8.96 -17.13 8.33
CA ARG A 394 -8.40 -15.81 8.68
C ARG A 394 -9.45 -14.72 8.81
N ILE A 395 -10.70 -15.05 8.51
CA ILE A 395 -11.83 -14.12 8.64
C ILE A 395 -12.43 -14.24 10.05
N ASP A 396 -12.39 -13.16 10.82
CA ASP A 396 -12.90 -13.15 12.19
C ASP A 396 -14.43 -12.98 12.24
N ILE A 397 -14.98 -12.12 11.37
CA ILE A 397 -16.39 -11.76 11.32
C ILE A 397 -17.02 -12.27 10.03
N GLN A 398 -18.13 -12.99 10.15
CA GLN A 398 -18.89 -13.52 9.02
C GLN A 398 -20.38 -13.21 9.25
N ILE A 399 -20.97 -12.42 8.35
CA ILE A 399 -22.36 -11.99 8.49
C ILE A 399 -23.17 -12.23 7.23
N GLU A 400 -24.47 -12.43 7.40
CA GLU A 400 -25.43 -12.42 6.33
C GLU A 400 -26.07 -11.04 6.18
N VAL A 401 -25.99 -10.45 5.00
CA VAL A 401 -26.58 -9.14 4.68
C VAL A 401 -27.87 -9.37 3.91
N MET A 402 -29.00 -9.19 4.59
CA MET A 402 -30.32 -9.41 4.01
C MET A 402 -30.77 -8.24 3.11
N ALA A 403 -31.54 -8.53 2.07
CA ALA A 403 -32.20 -7.47 1.31
C ALA A 403 -33.21 -6.72 2.20
N LEU A 404 -33.27 -5.40 2.07
CA LEU A 404 -34.24 -4.57 2.80
C LEU A 404 -35.65 -4.87 2.34
N SER A 405 -36.56 -5.09 3.29
CA SER A 405 -38.00 -5.22 3.00
C SER A 405 -38.62 -3.84 2.75
N SER A 406 -39.67 -3.80 1.93
CA SER A 406 -40.42 -2.55 1.67
C SER A 406 -41.02 -1.92 2.92
N SER A 407 -41.29 -2.72 3.95
CA SER A 407 -41.75 -2.25 5.28
C SER A 407 -40.63 -1.60 6.08
N ALA A 408 -39.39 -2.11 5.97
CA ALA A 408 -38.21 -1.53 6.59
C ALA A 408 -37.87 -0.14 6.02
N LEU A 409 -38.17 0.11 4.75
CA LEU A 409 -37.94 1.41 4.11
C LEU A 409 -38.86 2.53 4.62
N ARG A 410 -40.05 2.21 5.15
CA ARG A 410 -41.06 3.20 5.59
C ARG A 410 -40.83 3.78 7.00
N GLY A 411 -39.96 3.18 7.81
CA GLY A 411 -39.71 3.58 9.20
C GLY A 411 -38.31 4.10 9.50
N LEU A 412 -37.48 4.32 8.48
CA LEU A 412 -36.06 4.59 8.66
C LEU A 412 -35.77 6.08 8.71
N GLY A 413 -35.37 6.57 9.88
CA GLY A 413 -34.61 7.82 10.03
C GLY A 413 -33.25 7.72 9.33
N GLN A 414 -32.58 8.86 9.18
CA GLN A 414 -31.18 8.87 8.73
C GLN A 414 -30.31 8.06 9.71
N GLY A 415 -29.48 7.17 9.17
CA GLY A 415 -28.54 6.42 9.97
C GLY A 415 -27.46 7.32 10.59
N GLU A 416 -26.72 6.81 11.58
CA GLU A 416 -25.57 7.50 12.15
C GLU A 416 -24.52 7.83 11.07
N SER A 417 -23.89 9.00 11.20
CA SER A 417 -22.85 9.46 10.29
C SER A 417 -21.54 8.68 10.48
N SER A 418 -20.71 8.65 9.44
CA SER A 418 -19.36 8.08 9.55
C SER A 418 -18.52 8.74 10.64
N SER A 419 -18.69 10.05 10.89
CA SER A 419 -17.96 10.76 11.94
C SER A 419 -18.32 10.31 13.36
N GLN A 420 -19.60 10.05 13.63
CA GLN A 420 -20.05 9.54 14.93
C GLN A 420 -19.48 8.14 15.20
N VAL A 421 -19.56 7.24 14.21
CA VAL A 421 -19.01 5.88 14.32
C VAL A 421 -17.48 5.92 14.42
N ALA A 422 -16.80 6.76 13.65
CA ALA A 422 -15.35 6.92 13.73
C ALA A 422 -14.88 7.38 15.11
N ALA A 423 -15.64 8.25 15.80
CA ALA A 423 -15.32 8.67 17.16
C ALA A 423 -15.36 7.49 18.14
N ARG A 424 -16.39 6.63 18.07
CA ARG A 424 -16.49 5.40 18.91
C ARG A 424 -15.36 4.41 18.58
N VAL A 425 -15.07 4.21 17.31
CA VAL A 425 -13.96 3.36 16.86
C VAL A 425 -12.61 3.87 17.38
N ALA A 426 -12.38 5.19 17.36
CA ALA A 426 -11.17 5.79 17.90
C ALA A 426 -11.03 5.56 19.41
N GLN A 427 -12.12 5.71 20.16
CA GLN A 427 -12.16 5.41 21.60
C GLN A 427 -11.90 3.93 21.89
N ALA A 428 -12.56 3.02 21.17
CA ALA A 428 -12.34 1.57 21.32
C ALA A 428 -10.88 1.18 21.05
N ARG A 429 -10.28 1.74 19.99
CA ARG A 429 -8.85 1.53 19.70
C ARG A 429 -7.94 2.12 20.78
N ALA A 430 -8.32 3.21 21.42
CA ALA A 430 -7.58 3.76 22.55
C ALA A 430 -7.67 2.85 23.79
N HIS A 431 -8.84 2.23 24.05
CA HIS A 431 -9.01 1.23 25.11
C HIS A 431 -8.14 -0.01 24.83
N ALA A 432 -8.19 -0.54 23.61
CA ALA A 432 -7.35 -1.67 23.22
C ALA A 432 -5.84 -1.37 23.39
N ARG A 433 -5.37 -0.20 22.93
CA ARG A 433 -3.97 0.21 23.07
C ARG A 433 -3.52 0.29 24.53
N ARG A 434 -4.36 0.83 25.42
CA ARG A 434 -4.04 0.88 26.86
C ARG A 434 -3.93 -0.51 27.45
N ARG A 435 -4.87 -1.42 27.15
CA ARG A 435 -4.84 -2.81 27.62
C ARG A 435 -3.63 -3.58 27.09
N LEU A 436 -3.20 -3.29 25.85
CA LEU A 436 -2.12 -3.99 25.16
C LEU A 436 -0.78 -3.25 25.24
N ALA A 437 -0.64 -2.23 26.10
CA ALA A 437 0.54 -1.34 26.15
C ALA A 437 1.87 -2.08 26.34
N ASP A 438 1.86 -3.16 27.17
CA ASP A 438 3.05 -3.96 27.45
C ASP A 438 3.23 -5.14 26.47
N THR A 439 2.57 -5.08 25.32
CA THR A 439 2.61 -6.13 24.29
C THR A 439 3.03 -5.55 22.93
N PRO A 440 3.46 -6.38 21.98
CA PRO A 440 3.79 -5.92 20.64
C PRO A 440 2.55 -5.64 19.76
N TRP A 441 1.34 -5.83 20.26
CA TRP A 441 0.09 -5.69 19.51
C TRP A 441 -0.60 -4.36 19.80
N SER A 442 -1.24 -3.81 18.78
CA SER A 442 -2.00 -2.56 18.86
C SER A 442 -3.50 -2.74 18.56
N LEU A 443 -3.89 -3.89 18.01
CA LEU A 443 -5.26 -4.22 17.64
C LEU A 443 -5.63 -5.62 18.14
N ASN A 444 -6.90 -5.81 18.47
CA ASN A 444 -7.39 -7.10 18.98
C ASN A 444 -7.21 -8.24 17.96
N SER A 445 -7.34 -7.98 16.67
CA SER A 445 -7.12 -8.98 15.62
C SER A 445 -5.69 -9.56 15.60
N GLN A 446 -4.71 -8.85 16.16
CA GLN A 446 -3.31 -9.26 16.21
C GLN A 446 -3.00 -10.16 17.42
N VAL A 447 -3.86 -10.17 18.43
CA VAL A 447 -3.59 -10.87 19.68
C VAL A 447 -3.65 -12.39 19.47
N PRO A 448 -2.60 -13.15 19.84
CA PRO A 448 -2.58 -14.60 19.66
C PRO A 448 -3.47 -15.33 20.68
N GLY A 449 -3.98 -16.49 20.27
CA GLY A 449 -4.93 -17.27 21.09
C GLY A 449 -4.40 -17.69 22.46
N HIS A 450 -3.08 -17.98 22.58
CA HIS A 450 -2.51 -18.34 23.89
C HIS A 450 -2.61 -17.19 24.90
N TRP A 451 -2.48 -15.93 24.47
CA TRP A 451 -2.66 -14.76 25.34
C TRP A 451 -4.13 -14.58 25.71
N LEU A 452 -5.04 -14.71 24.73
CA LEU A 452 -6.49 -14.54 24.92
C LEU A 452 -7.09 -15.58 25.86
N ARG A 453 -6.47 -16.74 26.02
CA ARG A 453 -6.88 -17.84 26.92
C ARG A 453 -5.98 -17.93 28.15
N GLY A 454 -4.95 -17.10 28.22
CA GLY A 454 -4.04 -17.06 29.36
C GLY A 454 -4.56 -16.26 30.54
N PRO A 455 -3.83 -16.29 31.68
CA PRO A 455 -4.22 -15.56 32.90
C PRO A 455 -4.42 -14.05 32.68
N GLN A 456 -3.72 -13.47 31.69
CA GLN A 456 -3.77 -12.04 31.37
C GLN A 456 -5.13 -11.61 30.82
N ALA A 457 -5.90 -12.53 30.24
CA ALA A 457 -7.23 -12.24 29.70
C ALA A 457 -8.32 -12.17 30.78
N ASP A 458 -8.03 -12.63 32.01
CA ASP A 458 -8.89 -12.59 33.18
C ASP A 458 -10.36 -13.00 32.87
N LEU A 459 -10.52 -14.18 32.25
CA LEU A 459 -11.83 -14.68 31.81
C LEU A 459 -12.64 -15.14 33.01
N ASN A 460 -13.80 -14.51 33.24
CA ASN A 460 -14.69 -14.88 34.32
C ASN A 460 -15.41 -16.22 34.06
N PRO A 461 -15.93 -16.91 35.09
CA PRO A 461 -16.58 -18.23 34.96
C PRO A 461 -17.77 -18.24 33.99
N GLN A 462 -18.50 -17.13 33.85
CA GLN A 462 -19.66 -17.05 32.94
C GLN A 462 -19.22 -17.04 31.48
N VAL A 463 -18.10 -16.36 31.19
CA VAL A 463 -17.46 -16.37 29.87
C VAL A 463 -16.93 -17.76 29.53
N LEU A 464 -16.20 -18.38 30.46
CA LEU A 464 -15.67 -19.74 30.28
C LEU A 464 -16.78 -20.75 30.00
N GLY A 465 -17.89 -20.72 30.79
CA GLY A 465 -19.02 -21.60 30.56
C GLY A 465 -19.68 -21.43 29.19
N LEU A 466 -19.76 -20.19 28.69
CA LEU A 466 -20.27 -19.92 27.32
C LEU A 466 -19.34 -20.45 26.23
N LEU A 467 -18.03 -20.31 26.41
CA LEU A 467 -17.04 -20.84 25.48
C LEU A 467 -17.03 -22.37 25.45
N GLU A 468 -17.19 -23.03 26.62
CA GLU A 468 -17.36 -24.49 26.69
C GLU A 468 -18.61 -24.97 25.95
N LEU A 469 -19.73 -24.27 26.10
CA LEU A 469 -20.95 -24.57 25.34
C LEU A 469 -20.73 -24.42 23.83
N ALA A 470 -20.05 -23.36 23.41
CA ALA A 470 -19.71 -23.14 21.99
C ALA A 470 -18.79 -24.26 21.44
N MET A 471 -17.83 -24.74 22.25
CA MET A 471 -16.97 -25.88 21.86
C MET A 471 -17.77 -27.18 21.76
N ARG A 472 -18.68 -27.43 22.71
CA ARG A 472 -19.58 -28.60 22.62
C ARG A 472 -20.51 -28.53 21.41
N ALA A 473 -20.85 -27.33 20.96
CA ALA A 473 -21.62 -27.10 19.75
C ALA A 473 -20.77 -27.21 18.44
N GLY A 474 -19.49 -27.57 18.56
CA GLY A 474 -18.62 -27.85 17.41
C GLY A 474 -17.61 -26.75 17.02
N LEU A 475 -17.53 -25.63 17.77
CA LEU A 475 -16.52 -24.63 17.49
C LEU A 475 -15.10 -25.14 17.80
N SER A 476 -14.21 -25.05 16.84
CA SER A 476 -12.80 -25.38 17.03
C SER A 476 -12.09 -24.37 17.93
N LEU A 477 -10.96 -24.76 18.55
CA LEU A 477 -10.15 -23.86 19.37
C LEU A 477 -9.73 -22.58 18.63
N ARG A 478 -9.42 -22.69 17.33
CA ARG A 478 -9.12 -21.53 16.48
C ARG A 478 -10.33 -20.60 16.31
N ALA A 479 -11.53 -21.15 16.23
CA ALA A 479 -12.77 -20.38 16.18
C ALA A 479 -13.02 -19.63 17.50
N ILE A 480 -12.73 -20.27 18.64
CA ILE A 480 -12.78 -19.64 19.97
C ILE A 480 -11.81 -18.46 20.06
N ASP A 481 -10.56 -18.63 19.61
CA ASP A 481 -9.59 -17.53 19.62
C ASP A 481 -10.10 -16.31 18.83
N ARG A 482 -10.80 -16.51 17.72
CA ARG A 482 -11.41 -15.42 16.95
C ARG A 482 -12.61 -14.80 17.65
N VAL A 483 -13.47 -15.63 18.24
CA VAL A 483 -14.58 -15.14 19.07
C VAL A 483 -14.05 -14.24 20.18
N LEU A 484 -12.97 -14.62 20.85
CA LEU A 484 -12.35 -13.81 21.90
C LEU A 484 -11.79 -12.49 21.37
N ARG A 485 -11.12 -12.49 20.19
CA ARG A 485 -10.67 -11.25 19.55
C ARG A 485 -11.81 -10.28 19.26
N VAL A 486 -12.89 -10.79 18.69
CA VAL A 486 -14.10 -10.01 18.38
C VAL A 486 -14.78 -9.54 19.66
N ALA A 487 -14.89 -10.40 20.67
CA ALA A 487 -15.48 -10.06 21.98
C ALA A 487 -14.71 -8.91 22.66
N TRP A 488 -13.38 -8.91 22.62
CA TRP A 488 -12.58 -7.79 23.12
C TRP A 488 -12.84 -6.48 22.36
N SER A 489 -13.07 -6.55 21.04
CA SER A 489 -13.41 -5.35 20.28
C SER A 489 -14.79 -4.80 20.61
N ILE A 490 -15.74 -5.70 20.93
CA ILE A 490 -17.07 -5.33 21.42
C ILE A 490 -16.95 -4.72 22.83
N ALA A 491 -16.19 -5.33 23.73
CA ALA A 491 -15.94 -4.81 25.06
C ALA A 491 -15.31 -3.41 25.01
N ASP A 492 -14.32 -3.20 24.15
CA ASP A 492 -13.67 -1.88 23.96
C ASP A 492 -14.67 -0.82 23.45
N LEU A 493 -15.60 -1.18 22.56
CA LEU A 493 -16.68 -0.30 22.08
C LEU A 493 -17.69 0.05 23.18
N GLN A 494 -17.95 -0.87 24.10
CA GLN A 494 -18.85 -0.68 25.23
C GLN A 494 -18.15 -0.05 26.46
N GLY A 495 -16.81 0.10 26.42
CA GLY A 495 -16.03 0.61 27.54
C GLY A 495 -15.86 -0.39 28.70
N HIS A 496 -15.99 -1.69 28.42
CA HIS A 496 -15.79 -2.72 29.42
C HIS A 496 -14.29 -3.00 29.63
N GLU A 497 -13.85 -3.04 30.88
CA GLU A 497 -12.45 -3.39 31.23
C GLU A 497 -12.20 -4.91 31.19
N ARG A 498 -13.27 -5.72 31.32
CA ARG A 498 -13.24 -7.19 31.30
C ARG A 498 -14.33 -7.71 30.37
N LEU A 499 -14.08 -8.89 29.79
CA LEU A 499 -15.09 -9.53 28.96
C LEU A 499 -16.32 -9.91 29.75
N THR A 500 -17.48 -9.57 29.23
CA THR A 500 -18.78 -9.98 29.75
C THR A 500 -19.38 -11.13 28.93
N LYS A 501 -20.34 -11.85 29.49
CA LYS A 501 -21.08 -12.89 28.76
C LYS A 501 -21.76 -12.34 27.52
N THR A 502 -22.26 -11.10 27.58
CA THR A 502 -22.93 -10.43 26.46
C THR A 502 -21.97 -10.11 25.32
N ASP A 503 -20.72 -9.70 25.61
CA ASP A 503 -19.71 -9.44 24.60
C ASP A 503 -19.37 -10.71 23.82
N VAL A 504 -19.18 -11.83 24.53
CA VAL A 504 -18.87 -13.12 23.91
C VAL A 504 -20.07 -13.67 23.14
N ALA A 505 -21.29 -13.54 23.64
CA ALA A 505 -22.49 -13.96 22.93
C ALA A 505 -22.68 -13.18 21.63
N SER A 506 -22.47 -11.86 21.66
CA SER A 506 -22.49 -11.00 20.47
C SER A 506 -21.40 -11.38 19.48
N ALA A 507 -20.17 -11.67 19.94
CA ALA A 507 -19.08 -12.13 19.10
C ALA A 507 -19.38 -13.47 18.42
N ILE A 508 -20.00 -14.42 19.14
CA ILE A 508 -20.47 -15.68 18.56
C ILE A 508 -21.51 -15.41 17.47
N SER A 509 -22.47 -14.50 17.71
CA SER A 509 -23.50 -14.19 16.71
C SER A 509 -22.94 -13.59 15.42
N LEU A 510 -21.87 -12.80 15.50
CA LEU A 510 -21.15 -12.24 14.35
C LEU A 510 -20.31 -13.28 13.58
N ARG A 511 -20.26 -14.53 14.08
CA ARG A 511 -19.53 -15.63 13.44
C ARG A 511 -20.41 -16.84 13.12
N SER A 512 -21.41 -17.14 13.94
CA SER A 512 -22.18 -18.39 13.91
C SER A 512 -23.23 -18.48 12.79
N LYS A 513 -23.45 -17.41 12.04
CA LYS A 513 -24.31 -17.42 10.85
C LYS A 513 -23.55 -17.91 9.60
N GLY A 514 -22.39 -18.52 9.78
CA GLY A 514 -21.51 -18.99 8.72
C GLY A 514 -22.08 -20.16 7.95
N ILE A 515 -22.31 -19.93 6.69
CA ILE A 515 -22.72 -20.86 5.64
C ILE A 515 -21.63 -21.92 5.32
N CYS A 516 -20.51 -21.91 6.07
CA CYS A 516 -19.32 -22.73 5.76
C CYS A 516 -19.08 -23.91 6.70
N ASP A 517 -19.94 -24.14 7.69
CA ASP A 517 -19.85 -25.30 8.60
C ASP A 517 -20.85 -26.40 8.21
N GLY A 518 -20.91 -26.74 6.92
CA GLY A 518 -21.70 -27.85 6.38
C GLY A 518 -20.85 -28.81 5.53
#